data_6679c1d4e6018ab40ec32d1090bd8e8a
#
_entry.id   6679c1d4e6018ab40ec32d1090bd8e8a
#
_cell.length_a   1.000
_cell.length_b   1.000
_cell.length_c   1.000
_cell.angle_alpha   90.00
_cell.angle_beta   90.00
_cell.angle_gamma   90.00
#
_symmetry.space_group_name_H-M   'P 1'
#
loop_
_entity.id
_entity.type
_entity.pdbx_description
1 polymer ?
#
loop_
_entity_poly.entity_id
_entity_poly.type
_entity_poly.pdbx_seq_one_letter_code
_entity_poly.pdbx_strand_id
1 'polypeptide(L)'
;MARGQVNMPELDRKANDIFGGKVVRKDLVRKVKVGANVPVFVLEYLLGKYCATSDPAAVEAGLRLVNMTLVDNFVRPDEANKVQSRVREKGKHTLIDKVKVNYLSDEDKYWAELVNFGHRYVHIPENYVRQYDRLLMGGVWSQVEITHQYDEEAKGRRSPFWITDLKPIQLASFELKDYQDRRREFRADEWVDLLVRSIGLDPAHFERRLKLLFLTRLIPLCESNFNLIELGPRGTGKSYAYQEISPYVILMTGPTTVANLFFNMATGRMGLVGLWDAVAFDEVADLQKMNREVVTTLKTYCESGMFARGKEPLERRASIALFGNTNQPVEVMVRSSHLFVPLPDVIREDWAFLDRLHFYLPGWEVPKMRTEFFTDHYGFVVDYLAEALRELRRQNYTEMLDHHFSLGVHLNARDVKAVRKTASGLIKLVYPHREVTKEEMAEVLDIALEGRRRVKEQLKKMGSFEFHRTSFSYIDNETREERFVGVPEEGGRDLISSDPLAPGSVYTASVDNEGKVGLYRLEVGCSAGTGKLKLSPSSTLEVFSRVFFGSLWSGGPPFG
;
A
#
# COMPACT_ATOMS: atom_id res chain seq x y z
N MET A 1 47.29 8.59 -18.55
CA MET A 1 46.07 9.35 -18.27
C MET A 1 45.29 8.55 -17.25
N ALA A 2 45.24 9.00 -16.01
CA ALA A 2 44.51 8.35 -14.94
C ALA A 2 43.00 8.40 -15.27
N ARG A 3 42.35 7.23 -15.42
CA ARG A 3 40.90 7.12 -15.55
C ARG A 3 40.32 7.69 -14.28
N GLY A 4 39.56 8.79 -14.36
CA GLY A 4 38.87 9.39 -13.25
C GLY A 4 37.95 8.32 -12.62
N GLN A 5 38.30 7.87 -11.42
CA GLN A 5 37.38 7.10 -10.57
C GLN A 5 36.17 8.00 -10.33
N VAL A 6 35.03 7.65 -10.90
CA VAL A 6 33.75 8.24 -10.53
C VAL A 6 33.57 7.95 -9.06
N ASN A 7 33.61 8.98 -8.21
CA ASN A 7 33.50 8.84 -6.75
C ASN A 7 32.06 8.39 -6.45
N MET A 8 31.87 7.09 -6.21
CA MET A 8 30.58 6.52 -5.89
C MET A 8 30.13 7.07 -4.51
N PRO A 9 28.88 7.56 -4.37
CA PRO A 9 28.36 7.99 -3.07
C PRO A 9 28.56 6.93 -1.99
N GLU A 10 28.81 7.36 -0.77
CA GLU A 10 29.16 6.45 0.34
C GLU A 10 28.12 5.37 0.57
N LEU A 11 26.83 5.74 0.58
CA LEU A 11 25.72 4.78 0.76
C LEU A 11 25.62 3.78 -0.40
N ASP A 12 25.90 4.19 -1.63
CA ASP A 12 25.90 3.30 -2.79
C ASP A 12 26.99 2.24 -2.68
N ARG A 13 28.19 2.65 -2.28
CA ARG A 13 29.32 1.75 -2.05
C ARG A 13 29.00 0.76 -0.94
N LYS A 14 28.53 1.26 0.22
CA LYS A 14 28.15 0.46 1.37
C LYS A 14 27.05 -0.55 1.03
N ALA A 15 25.99 -0.13 0.33
CA ALA A 15 24.91 -0.98 -0.11
C ALA A 15 25.41 -2.09 -1.04
N ASN A 16 26.28 -1.75 -1.98
CA ASN A 16 26.84 -2.74 -2.90
C ASN A 16 27.82 -3.72 -2.24
N ASP A 17 28.64 -3.25 -1.28
CA ASP A 17 29.58 -4.10 -0.55
C ASP A 17 28.85 -5.11 0.36
N ILE A 18 27.78 -4.66 1.07
CA ILE A 18 27.04 -5.50 2.02
C ILE A 18 26.00 -6.37 1.30
N PHE A 19 25.28 -5.82 0.33
CA PHE A 19 24.20 -6.47 -0.41
C PHE A 19 24.54 -6.78 -1.87
N GLY A 20 25.78 -7.05 -2.20
CA GLY A 20 26.22 -7.34 -3.56
C GLY A 20 25.32 -8.34 -4.28
N GLY A 21 24.89 -8.01 -5.50
CA GLY A 21 23.95 -8.81 -6.27
C GLY A 21 22.47 -8.72 -5.84
N LYS A 22 22.16 -8.02 -4.72
CA LYS A 22 20.80 -7.79 -4.21
C LYS A 22 20.36 -6.33 -4.34
N VAL A 23 21.25 -5.47 -4.82
CA VAL A 23 21.00 -4.05 -5.11
C VAL A 23 21.29 -3.75 -6.57
N VAL A 24 20.59 -2.76 -7.12
CA VAL A 24 20.69 -2.35 -8.53
C VAL A 24 20.55 -0.84 -8.65
N ARG A 25 21.19 -0.25 -9.64
CA ARG A 25 21.04 1.16 -9.99
C ARG A 25 19.65 1.41 -10.59
N LYS A 26 18.84 2.21 -9.92
CA LYS A 26 17.42 2.46 -10.29
C LYS A 26 17.26 3.33 -11.55
N ASP A 27 18.25 4.18 -11.86
CA ASP A 27 18.22 4.96 -13.11
C ASP A 27 18.27 4.07 -14.37
N LEU A 28 18.95 2.92 -14.28
CA LEU A 28 19.10 2.02 -15.41
C LEU A 28 17.77 1.37 -15.82
N VAL A 29 16.88 1.13 -14.86
CA VAL A 29 15.52 0.60 -15.14
C VAL A 29 14.76 1.55 -16.07
N ARG A 30 14.89 2.87 -15.84
CA ARG A 30 14.23 3.90 -16.67
C ARG A 30 14.86 4.05 -18.07
N LYS A 31 16.13 3.67 -18.21
CA LYS A 31 16.85 3.70 -19.49
C LYS A 31 16.52 2.51 -20.39
N VAL A 32 16.06 1.39 -19.81
CA VAL A 32 15.61 0.23 -20.60
C VAL A 32 14.21 0.51 -21.14
N LYS A 33 14.14 1.09 -22.33
CA LYS A 33 12.88 1.37 -23.04
C LYS A 33 12.54 0.17 -23.92
N VAL A 34 11.89 -0.82 -23.36
CA VAL A 34 11.27 -1.88 -24.15
C VAL A 34 9.80 -1.53 -24.26
N GLY A 35 9.26 -1.45 -25.48
CA GLY A 35 7.85 -1.14 -25.74
C GLY A 35 6.88 -2.26 -25.30
N ALA A 36 7.21 -3.01 -24.25
CA ALA A 36 6.42 -4.06 -23.62
C ALA A 36 6.32 -3.78 -22.12
N ASN A 37 5.21 -4.16 -21.50
CA ASN A 37 5.02 -4.15 -20.05
C ASN A 37 5.86 -5.27 -19.40
N VAL A 38 7.18 -5.10 -19.38
CA VAL A 38 8.09 -6.01 -18.70
C VAL A 38 8.07 -5.66 -17.20
N PRO A 39 7.80 -6.61 -16.30
CA PRO A 39 7.84 -6.35 -14.88
C PRO A 39 9.20 -5.82 -14.41
N VAL A 40 9.20 -4.83 -13.51
CA VAL A 40 10.42 -4.14 -13.05
C VAL A 40 11.46 -5.12 -12.52
N PHE A 41 11.06 -6.13 -11.77
CA PHE A 41 12.01 -7.13 -11.24
C PHE A 41 12.70 -7.97 -12.32
N VAL A 42 12.09 -8.19 -13.49
CA VAL A 42 12.73 -8.84 -14.64
C VAL A 42 13.81 -7.94 -15.21
N LEU A 43 13.50 -6.63 -15.34
CA LEU A 43 14.48 -5.63 -15.79
C LEU A 43 15.65 -5.55 -14.82
N GLU A 44 15.39 -5.46 -13.52
CA GLU A 44 16.39 -5.36 -12.47
C GLU A 44 17.30 -6.60 -12.39
N TYR A 45 16.74 -7.79 -12.59
CA TYR A 45 17.52 -9.03 -12.69
C TYR A 45 18.52 -8.98 -13.86
N LEU A 46 18.05 -8.59 -15.04
CA LEU A 46 18.92 -8.50 -16.21
C LEU A 46 19.95 -7.38 -16.06
N LEU A 47 19.58 -6.25 -15.48
CA LEU A 47 20.49 -5.15 -15.17
C LEU A 47 21.54 -5.58 -14.14
N GLY A 48 21.17 -6.28 -13.11
CA GLY A 48 22.10 -6.86 -12.14
C GLY A 48 23.07 -7.84 -12.78
N LYS A 49 22.62 -8.60 -13.79
CA LYS A 49 23.47 -9.56 -14.52
C LYS A 49 24.45 -8.89 -15.50
N TYR A 50 24.03 -7.85 -16.22
CA TYR A 50 24.80 -7.27 -17.33
C TYR A 50 25.38 -5.88 -17.04
N CYS A 51 24.88 -5.19 -16.02
CA CYS A 51 25.26 -3.81 -15.69
C CYS A 51 25.83 -3.65 -14.26
N ALA A 52 26.30 -4.73 -13.63
CA ALA A 52 26.85 -4.73 -12.27
C ALA A 52 28.26 -4.11 -12.20
N THR A 53 28.45 -2.94 -12.82
CA THR A 53 29.73 -2.22 -12.88
C THR A 53 29.50 -0.72 -12.80
N SER A 54 30.50 0.02 -12.34
CA SER A 54 30.53 1.50 -12.33
C SER A 54 31.13 2.10 -13.60
N ASP A 55 31.75 1.31 -14.47
CA ASP A 55 32.34 1.80 -15.74
C ASP A 55 31.22 2.18 -16.74
N PRO A 56 31.09 3.45 -17.14
CA PRO A 56 30.03 3.90 -18.03
C PRO A 56 29.98 3.16 -19.38
N ALA A 57 31.16 2.81 -19.96
CA ALA A 57 31.22 2.10 -21.22
C ALA A 57 30.72 0.67 -21.11
N ALA A 58 31.07 -0.02 -20.01
CA ALA A 58 30.59 -1.35 -19.72
C ALA A 58 29.07 -1.36 -19.39
N VAL A 59 28.56 -0.34 -18.68
CA VAL A 59 27.12 -0.16 -18.42
C VAL A 59 26.36 0.02 -19.74
N GLU A 60 26.87 0.83 -20.67
CA GLU A 60 26.22 1.04 -21.96
C GLU A 60 26.19 -0.24 -22.81
N ALA A 61 27.29 -1.00 -22.81
CA ALA A 61 27.34 -2.32 -23.46
C ALA A 61 26.35 -3.30 -22.80
N GLY A 62 26.27 -3.30 -21.46
CA GLY A 62 25.30 -4.08 -20.70
C GLY A 62 23.85 -3.74 -21.03
N LEU A 63 23.50 -2.45 -21.12
CA LEU A 63 22.16 -1.99 -21.52
C LEU A 63 21.77 -2.51 -22.92
N ARG A 64 22.72 -2.53 -23.86
CA ARG A 64 22.48 -3.12 -25.20
C ARG A 64 22.16 -4.61 -25.09
N LEU A 65 22.90 -5.35 -24.26
CA LEU A 65 22.65 -6.80 -24.03
C LEU A 65 21.28 -7.03 -23.35
N VAL A 66 20.91 -6.21 -22.38
CA VAL A 66 19.57 -6.27 -21.73
C VAL A 66 18.48 -6.09 -22.78
N ASN A 67 18.56 -5.04 -23.61
CA ASN A 67 17.57 -4.77 -24.64
C ASN A 67 17.49 -5.92 -25.67
N MET A 68 18.62 -6.45 -26.14
CA MET A 68 18.64 -7.61 -27.04
C MET A 68 17.99 -8.83 -26.38
N THR A 69 18.36 -9.15 -25.14
CA THR A 69 17.79 -10.29 -24.40
C THR A 69 16.27 -10.18 -24.26
N LEU A 70 15.76 -8.97 -23.99
CA LEU A 70 14.32 -8.75 -23.88
C LEU A 70 13.60 -8.86 -25.23
N VAL A 71 14.17 -8.29 -26.29
CA VAL A 71 13.60 -8.38 -27.64
C VAL A 71 13.54 -9.83 -28.13
N ASP A 72 14.58 -10.60 -27.85
CA ASP A 72 14.68 -11.98 -28.34
C ASP A 72 13.89 -13.00 -27.51
N ASN A 73 13.83 -12.81 -26.19
CA ASN A 73 13.37 -13.83 -25.26
C ASN A 73 12.12 -13.48 -24.48
N PHE A 74 11.79 -12.18 -24.27
CA PHE A 74 10.59 -11.80 -23.53
C PHE A 74 9.34 -12.08 -24.37
N VAL A 75 8.45 -12.93 -23.86
CA VAL A 75 7.20 -13.25 -24.56
C VAL A 75 6.15 -12.19 -24.27
N ARG A 76 5.66 -11.55 -25.33
CA ARG A 76 4.51 -10.65 -25.25
C ARG A 76 3.21 -11.46 -25.43
N PRO A 77 2.17 -11.23 -24.63
CA PRO A 77 0.92 -11.98 -24.74
C PRO A 77 0.28 -11.93 -26.12
N ASP A 78 0.39 -10.77 -26.80
CA ASP A 78 -0.12 -10.55 -28.16
C ASP A 78 0.70 -11.25 -29.26
N GLU A 79 1.94 -11.67 -28.98
CA GLU A 79 2.81 -12.39 -29.89
C GLU A 79 2.89 -13.91 -29.62
N ALA A 80 2.06 -14.44 -28.72
CA ALA A 80 2.12 -15.86 -28.29
C ALA A 80 2.21 -16.85 -29.46
N ASN A 81 1.30 -16.74 -30.43
CA ASN A 81 1.27 -17.64 -31.60
C ASN A 81 2.53 -17.54 -32.48
N LYS A 82 3.07 -16.33 -32.63
CA LYS A 82 4.31 -16.09 -33.38
C LYS A 82 5.51 -16.76 -32.70
N VAL A 83 5.56 -16.68 -31.38
CA VAL A 83 6.63 -17.29 -30.60
C VAL A 83 6.50 -18.83 -30.63
N GLN A 84 5.27 -19.36 -30.52
CA GLN A 84 5.02 -20.80 -30.66
C GLN A 84 5.47 -21.33 -32.03
N SER A 85 5.15 -20.63 -33.12
CA SER A 85 5.63 -20.97 -34.48
C SER A 85 7.16 -20.96 -34.56
N ARG A 86 7.81 -19.95 -33.96
CA ARG A 86 9.26 -19.84 -33.91
C ARG A 86 9.91 -21.02 -33.16
N VAL A 87 9.31 -21.45 -32.04
CA VAL A 87 9.78 -22.63 -31.29
C VAL A 87 9.68 -23.88 -32.14
N ARG A 88 8.57 -24.05 -32.88
CA ARG A 88 8.37 -25.17 -33.81
C ARG A 88 9.42 -25.17 -34.92
N GLU A 89 9.67 -24.03 -35.56
CA GLU A 89 10.60 -23.89 -36.67
C GLU A 89 12.06 -24.12 -36.26
N LYS A 90 12.46 -23.57 -35.11
CA LYS A 90 13.84 -23.68 -34.59
C LYS A 90 14.09 -24.96 -33.80
N GLY A 91 13.05 -25.68 -33.42
CA GLY A 91 13.12 -26.85 -32.54
C GLY A 91 13.43 -26.54 -31.08
N LYS A 92 14.12 -25.44 -30.80
CA LYS A 92 14.53 -25.01 -29.47
C LYS A 92 14.59 -23.48 -29.39
N HIS A 93 14.10 -22.92 -28.27
CA HIS A 93 14.16 -21.48 -28.03
C HIS A 93 14.19 -21.13 -26.53
N THR A 94 14.84 -20.03 -26.17
CA THR A 94 14.84 -19.51 -24.80
C THR A 94 13.77 -18.44 -24.66
N LEU A 95 12.94 -18.54 -23.62
CA LEU A 95 11.86 -17.62 -23.32
C LEU A 95 12.05 -17.01 -21.93
N ILE A 96 11.58 -15.77 -21.76
CA ILE A 96 11.33 -15.16 -20.44
C ILE A 96 9.83 -15.05 -20.28
N ASP A 97 9.27 -15.87 -19.38
CA ASP A 97 7.84 -15.94 -19.12
C ASP A 97 7.55 -16.31 -17.67
N LYS A 98 6.30 -16.10 -17.24
CA LYS A 98 5.80 -16.60 -15.96
C LYS A 98 5.39 -18.06 -16.10
N VAL A 99 6.05 -18.94 -15.37
CA VAL A 99 5.80 -20.38 -15.32
C VAL A 99 4.94 -20.70 -14.10
N LYS A 100 3.78 -21.30 -14.30
CA LYS A 100 2.94 -21.89 -13.25
C LYS A 100 2.89 -23.38 -13.45
N VAL A 101 2.78 -24.15 -12.37
CA VAL A 101 2.64 -25.61 -12.44
C VAL A 101 1.36 -26.04 -11.74
N ASN A 102 0.65 -26.93 -12.39
CA ASN A 102 -0.56 -27.56 -11.86
C ASN A 102 -0.33 -29.09 -11.82
N TYR A 103 -0.67 -29.69 -10.68
CA TYR A 103 -0.74 -31.14 -10.58
C TYR A 103 -2.14 -31.59 -11.02
N LEU A 104 -2.19 -32.49 -11.98
CA LEU A 104 -3.44 -33.11 -12.43
C LEU A 104 -3.51 -34.53 -11.86
N SER A 105 -4.42 -34.74 -10.92
CA SER A 105 -4.57 -36.03 -10.21
C SER A 105 -5.11 -37.15 -11.09
N ASP A 106 -5.84 -36.81 -12.16
CA ASP A 106 -6.35 -37.77 -13.15
C ASP A 106 -5.26 -38.35 -14.05
N GLU A 107 -4.17 -37.62 -14.22
CA GLU A 107 -3.01 -38.04 -15.01
C GLU A 107 -1.77 -38.39 -14.16
N ASP A 108 -1.85 -38.14 -12.84
CA ASP A 108 -0.72 -38.24 -11.89
C ASP A 108 0.53 -37.49 -12.41
N LYS A 109 0.33 -36.27 -12.90
CA LYS A 109 1.35 -35.54 -13.63
C LYS A 109 1.33 -34.03 -13.36
N TYR A 110 2.53 -33.44 -13.37
CA TYR A 110 2.71 -31.99 -13.36
C TYR A 110 2.69 -31.41 -14.78
N TRP A 111 1.94 -30.34 -14.97
CA TRP A 111 1.89 -29.57 -16.21
C TRP A 111 2.25 -28.12 -15.95
N ALA A 112 3.16 -27.58 -16.72
CA ALA A 112 3.48 -26.17 -16.68
C ALA A 112 2.55 -25.36 -17.60
N GLU A 113 2.12 -24.21 -17.09
CA GLU A 113 1.48 -23.14 -17.86
C GLU A 113 2.50 -22.03 -18.05
N LEU A 114 2.80 -21.70 -19.31
CA LEU A 114 3.56 -20.51 -19.69
C LEU A 114 2.55 -19.40 -20.02
N VAL A 115 2.47 -18.39 -19.14
CA VAL A 115 1.35 -17.45 -19.11
C VAL A 115 1.28 -16.58 -20.36
N ASN A 116 2.38 -15.93 -20.73
CA ASN A 116 2.44 -15.07 -21.91
C ASN A 116 2.57 -15.86 -23.21
N PHE A 117 3.25 -17.00 -23.17
CA PHE A 117 3.33 -17.96 -24.28
C PHE A 117 1.96 -18.55 -24.61
N GLY A 118 0.98 -18.45 -23.68
CA GLY A 118 -0.40 -18.83 -23.89
C GLY A 118 -0.64 -20.36 -23.99
N HIS A 119 0.25 -21.17 -23.43
CA HIS A 119 0.10 -22.63 -23.43
C HIS A 119 0.03 -23.21 -22.03
N ARG A 120 -1.07 -23.94 -21.72
CA ARG A 120 -1.38 -24.43 -20.37
C ARG A 120 -0.82 -25.81 -20.05
N TYR A 121 -0.36 -26.55 -21.04
CA TYR A 121 0.07 -27.92 -20.91
C TYR A 121 1.46 -28.10 -21.51
N VAL A 122 2.49 -27.56 -20.83
CA VAL A 122 3.89 -27.75 -21.23
C VAL A 122 4.50 -28.80 -20.32
N HIS A 123 5.21 -29.74 -20.91
CA HIS A 123 5.90 -30.77 -20.15
C HIS A 123 7.01 -30.15 -19.30
N ILE A 124 7.06 -30.50 -18.02
CA ILE A 124 8.06 -30.03 -17.08
C ILE A 124 8.66 -31.18 -16.31
N PRO A 125 9.99 -31.29 -16.19
CA PRO A 125 10.65 -32.27 -15.32
C PRO A 125 10.31 -32.03 -13.84
N GLU A 126 10.00 -33.12 -13.11
CA GLU A 126 9.61 -33.03 -11.69
C GLU A 126 10.67 -32.43 -10.76
N ASN A 127 11.95 -32.57 -11.12
CA ASN A 127 13.04 -31.99 -10.34
C ASN A 127 12.89 -30.48 -10.16
N TYR A 128 12.41 -29.74 -11.18
CA TYR A 128 12.15 -28.32 -11.05
C TYR A 128 10.99 -28.02 -10.10
N VAL A 129 9.95 -28.85 -10.13
CA VAL A 129 8.79 -28.70 -9.23
C VAL A 129 9.19 -28.94 -7.77
N ARG A 130 10.05 -29.95 -7.53
CA ARG A 130 10.59 -30.24 -6.19
C ARG A 130 11.59 -29.19 -5.71
N GLN A 131 12.33 -28.59 -6.63
CA GLN A 131 13.32 -27.55 -6.31
C GLN A 131 12.69 -26.18 -6.06
N TYR A 132 11.57 -25.89 -6.70
CA TYR A 132 10.93 -24.56 -6.69
C TYR A 132 9.44 -24.66 -6.33
N ASP A 133 9.12 -24.78 -5.06
CA ASP A 133 7.73 -24.88 -4.54
C ASP A 133 6.81 -23.77 -5.03
N ARG A 134 7.36 -22.60 -5.32
CA ARG A 134 6.64 -21.44 -5.84
C ARG A 134 5.98 -21.68 -7.19
N LEU A 135 6.46 -22.62 -7.97
CA LEU A 135 5.83 -23.01 -9.23
C LEU A 135 4.39 -23.48 -9.02
N LEU A 136 4.12 -24.16 -7.89
CA LEU A 136 2.79 -24.63 -7.48
C LEU A 136 1.93 -23.55 -6.79
N MET A 137 2.55 -22.47 -6.30
CA MET A 137 1.89 -21.44 -5.47
C MET A 137 1.60 -20.11 -6.20
N GLY A 138 1.44 -20.11 -7.51
CA GLY A 138 1.13 -18.89 -8.25
C GLY A 138 2.10 -18.56 -9.38
N GLY A 139 3.16 -19.37 -9.49
CA GLY A 139 4.13 -19.31 -10.57
C GLY A 139 5.32 -18.39 -10.30
N VAL A 140 6.35 -18.57 -11.09
CA VAL A 140 7.65 -17.89 -11.00
C VAL A 140 8.04 -17.36 -12.37
N TRP A 141 8.45 -16.11 -12.45
CA TRP A 141 9.09 -15.61 -13.66
C TRP A 141 10.45 -16.28 -13.84
N SER A 142 10.64 -16.85 -14.99
CA SER A 142 11.82 -17.68 -15.29
C SER A 142 12.32 -17.44 -16.71
N GLN A 143 13.61 -17.60 -16.88
CA GLN A 143 14.20 -17.86 -18.18
C GLN A 143 14.06 -19.36 -18.44
N VAL A 144 13.31 -19.71 -19.47
CA VAL A 144 12.94 -21.10 -19.78
C VAL A 144 13.47 -21.47 -21.14
N GLU A 145 14.14 -22.61 -21.23
CA GLU A 145 14.47 -23.20 -22.49
C GLU A 145 13.38 -24.21 -22.87
N ILE A 146 12.74 -23.97 -24.02
CA ILE A 146 11.64 -24.78 -24.50
C ILE A 146 12.00 -25.46 -25.81
N THR A 147 11.62 -26.74 -25.96
CA THR A 147 11.78 -27.51 -27.20
C THR A 147 10.42 -27.93 -27.75
N HIS A 148 10.36 -28.15 -29.06
CA HIS A 148 9.20 -28.66 -29.73
C HIS A 148 9.44 -30.14 -30.12
N GLN A 149 8.66 -31.05 -29.54
CA GLN A 149 8.68 -32.47 -29.84
C GLN A 149 7.23 -32.95 -29.93
N TYR A 150 6.79 -33.25 -31.13
CA TYR A 150 5.44 -33.75 -31.35
C TYR A 150 5.43 -35.25 -31.34
N ASP A 151 4.68 -35.85 -30.41
CA ASP A 151 4.51 -37.31 -30.30
C ASP A 151 3.08 -37.66 -30.75
N GLU A 152 2.99 -38.36 -31.85
CA GLU A 152 1.70 -38.82 -32.42
C GLU A 152 1.11 -40.01 -31.65
N GLU A 153 1.93 -40.78 -30.96
CA GLU A 153 1.52 -41.98 -30.24
C GLU A 153 1.15 -41.73 -28.78
N ALA A 154 1.39 -40.52 -28.29
CA ALA A 154 1.13 -40.16 -26.89
C ALA A 154 -0.36 -40.37 -26.52
N LYS A 155 -0.58 -41.17 -25.47
CA LYS A 155 -1.91 -41.34 -24.84
C LYS A 155 -2.15 -40.22 -23.84
N GLY A 156 -3.35 -39.65 -23.84
CA GLY A 156 -3.74 -38.56 -22.94
C GLY A 156 -3.63 -37.17 -23.57
N ARG A 157 -3.30 -36.16 -22.76
CA ARG A 157 -3.16 -34.78 -23.26
C ARG A 157 -1.92 -34.63 -24.10
N ARG A 158 -2.10 -34.16 -25.32
CA ARG A 158 -1.00 -33.96 -26.26
C ARG A 158 -0.50 -32.51 -26.15
N SER A 159 0.79 -32.34 -25.90
CA SER A 159 1.48 -31.06 -26.00
C SER A 159 2.83 -31.26 -26.68
N PRO A 160 3.16 -30.47 -27.68
CA PRO A 160 4.44 -30.58 -28.35
C PRO A 160 5.56 -29.83 -27.64
N PHE A 161 5.28 -29.14 -26.54
CA PHE A 161 6.23 -28.27 -25.86
C PHE A 161 6.80 -28.90 -24.59
N TRP A 162 8.12 -28.86 -24.45
CA TRP A 162 8.89 -29.40 -23.34
C TRP A 162 9.82 -28.37 -22.75
N ILE A 163 9.80 -28.18 -21.44
CA ILE A 163 10.81 -27.41 -20.72
C ILE A 163 12.04 -28.27 -20.54
N THR A 164 13.16 -27.85 -21.10
CA THR A 164 14.47 -28.56 -20.99
C THR A 164 15.39 -27.90 -19.97
N ASP A 165 15.29 -26.57 -19.77
CA ASP A 165 15.98 -25.84 -18.70
C ASP A 165 15.07 -24.75 -18.14
N LEU A 166 15.15 -24.52 -16.82
CA LEU A 166 14.38 -23.51 -16.11
C LEU A 166 15.27 -22.81 -15.10
N LYS A 167 15.47 -21.52 -15.29
CA LYS A 167 16.22 -20.63 -14.38
C LYS A 167 15.31 -19.56 -13.84
N PRO A 168 14.91 -19.63 -12.56
CA PRO A 168 14.15 -18.55 -11.95
C PRO A 168 14.86 -17.21 -12.09
N ILE A 169 14.12 -16.20 -12.52
CA ILE A 169 14.54 -14.79 -12.48
C ILE A 169 14.30 -14.25 -11.06
N GLN A 170 13.22 -14.70 -10.44
CA GLN A 170 12.90 -14.38 -9.07
C GLN A 170 13.75 -15.24 -8.11
N LEU A 171 14.02 -14.70 -6.93
CA LEU A 171 14.80 -15.39 -5.89
C LEU A 171 14.18 -16.76 -5.55
N ALA A 172 14.99 -17.77 -5.62
CA ALA A 172 14.60 -19.14 -5.30
C ALA A 172 14.49 -19.36 -3.78
N SER A 173 15.33 -18.68 -3.01
CA SER A 173 15.35 -18.76 -1.54
C SER A 173 15.73 -17.41 -0.93
N PHE A 174 15.18 -17.11 0.23
CA PHE A 174 15.48 -15.91 1.02
C PHE A 174 15.72 -16.33 2.47
N GLU A 175 16.80 -15.81 3.06
CA GLU A 175 17.13 -16.03 4.46
C GLU A 175 16.95 -14.75 5.27
N LEU A 176 15.91 -14.73 6.13
CA LEU A 176 15.56 -13.55 6.93
C LEU A 176 16.69 -13.14 7.88
N LYS A 177 17.40 -14.11 8.45
CA LYS A 177 18.51 -13.84 9.37
C LYS A 177 19.65 -13.08 8.68
N ASP A 178 20.05 -13.50 7.47
CA ASP A 178 21.06 -12.79 6.66
C ASP A 178 20.65 -11.33 6.40
N TYR A 179 19.36 -11.11 6.08
CA TYR A 179 18.82 -9.75 5.89
C TYR A 179 18.89 -8.91 7.16
N GLN A 180 18.53 -9.50 8.32
CA GLN A 180 18.57 -8.84 9.62
C GLN A 180 20.00 -8.53 10.07
N ASP A 181 20.94 -9.45 9.86
CA ASP A 181 22.34 -9.28 10.22
C ASP A 181 22.99 -8.18 9.37
N ARG A 182 22.76 -8.16 8.07
CA ARG A 182 23.24 -7.10 7.16
C ARG A 182 22.61 -5.73 7.47
N ARG A 183 21.36 -5.69 7.95
CA ARG A 183 20.72 -4.44 8.38
C ARG A 183 21.49 -3.75 9.50
N ARG A 184 22.10 -4.48 10.43
CA ARG A 184 22.88 -3.94 11.55
C ARG A 184 24.06 -3.08 11.12
N GLU A 185 24.58 -3.32 9.93
CA GLU A 185 25.68 -2.53 9.36
C GLU A 185 25.27 -1.09 8.98
N PHE A 186 23.96 -0.79 8.93
CA PHE A 186 23.45 0.52 8.54
C PHE A 186 22.90 1.29 9.73
N ARG A 187 23.16 2.60 9.76
CA ARG A 187 22.42 3.51 10.65
C ARG A 187 20.96 3.56 10.21
N ALA A 188 20.06 3.96 11.13
CA ALA A 188 18.63 4.04 10.85
C ALA A 188 18.31 4.95 9.64
N ASP A 189 18.99 6.11 9.54
CA ASP A 189 18.79 7.04 8.42
C ASP A 189 19.25 6.46 7.09
N GLU A 190 20.44 5.85 7.06
CA GLU A 190 20.99 5.20 5.86
C GLU A 190 20.06 4.08 5.36
N TRP A 191 19.48 3.33 6.31
CA TRP A 191 18.56 2.25 5.97
C TRP A 191 17.23 2.75 5.41
N VAL A 192 16.64 3.79 6.03
CA VAL A 192 15.44 4.44 5.51
C VAL A 192 15.72 5.00 4.12
N ASP A 193 16.86 5.63 3.90
CA ASP A 193 17.26 6.15 2.59
C ASP A 193 17.41 5.02 1.57
N LEU A 194 18.00 3.89 1.94
CA LEU A 194 18.11 2.73 1.05
C LEU A 194 16.75 2.15 0.70
N LEU A 195 15.80 2.09 1.64
CA LEU A 195 14.43 1.64 1.38
C LEU A 195 13.68 2.62 0.46
N VAL A 196 13.83 3.93 0.66
CA VAL A 196 13.24 4.96 -0.20
C VAL A 196 13.81 4.87 -1.62
N ARG A 197 15.12 4.66 -1.76
CA ARG A 197 15.75 4.39 -3.07
C ARG A 197 15.21 3.11 -3.71
N SER A 198 14.93 2.09 -2.91
CA SER A 198 14.41 0.81 -3.40
C SER A 198 13.04 0.93 -4.04
N ILE A 199 12.21 1.86 -3.57
CA ILE A 199 10.93 2.21 -4.21
C ILE A 199 11.07 3.25 -5.34
N GLY A 200 12.30 3.57 -5.75
CA GLY A 200 12.60 4.41 -6.92
C GLY A 200 12.73 5.90 -6.63
N LEU A 201 12.67 6.35 -5.37
CA LEU A 201 12.69 7.75 -4.98
C LEU A 201 14.07 8.19 -4.45
N ASP A 202 14.42 9.45 -4.67
CA ASP A 202 15.65 10.03 -4.13
C ASP A 202 15.38 10.65 -2.75
N PRO A 203 15.92 10.06 -1.65
CA PRO A 203 15.68 10.53 -0.30
C PRO A 203 16.21 11.94 -0.02
N ALA A 204 17.13 12.47 -0.84
CA ALA A 204 17.67 13.81 -0.66
C ALA A 204 16.61 14.93 -0.79
N HIS A 205 15.49 14.64 -1.47
CA HIS A 205 14.40 15.58 -1.68
C HIS A 205 13.31 15.55 -0.59
N PHE A 206 13.44 14.68 0.40
CA PHE A 206 12.36 14.42 1.37
C PHE A 206 12.85 14.48 2.81
N GLU A 207 12.08 15.15 3.66
CA GLU A 207 12.29 15.13 5.10
C GLU A 207 11.98 13.75 5.71
N ARG A 208 12.50 13.47 6.89
CA ARG A 208 12.37 12.20 7.62
C ARG A 208 10.91 11.73 7.72
N ARG A 209 9.98 12.64 8.09
CA ARG A 209 8.56 12.34 8.18
C ARG A 209 8.00 11.78 6.86
N LEU A 210 8.30 12.45 5.75
CA LEU A 210 7.77 12.05 4.45
C LEU A 210 8.36 10.71 3.98
N LYS A 211 9.64 10.45 4.26
CA LYS A 211 10.26 9.14 4.01
C LYS A 211 9.52 8.02 4.76
N LEU A 212 9.17 8.24 6.03
CA LEU A 212 8.41 7.27 6.81
C LEU A 212 6.97 7.11 6.30
N LEU A 213 6.32 8.17 5.84
CA LEU A 213 5.01 8.08 5.19
C LEU A 213 5.08 7.26 3.88
N PHE A 214 6.13 7.40 3.08
CA PHE A 214 6.34 6.49 1.93
C PHE A 214 6.48 5.04 2.36
N LEU A 215 7.19 4.77 3.46
CA LEU A 215 7.36 3.42 3.98
C LEU A 215 6.06 2.86 4.56
N THR A 216 5.14 3.69 5.10
CA THR A 216 3.83 3.19 5.57
C THR A 216 3.00 2.55 4.44
N ARG A 217 3.20 2.95 3.18
CA ARG A 217 2.59 2.29 2.01
C ARG A 217 3.00 0.83 1.88
N LEU A 218 4.16 0.44 2.43
CA LEU A 218 4.68 -0.93 2.36
C LEU A 218 4.19 -1.81 3.52
N ILE A 219 3.57 -1.24 4.56
CA ILE A 219 3.09 -2.00 5.71
C ILE A 219 2.13 -3.14 5.30
N PRO A 220 1.16 -2.94 4.38
CA PRO A 220 0.31 -4.04 3.91
C PRO A 220 1.07 -5.24 3.32
N LEU A 221 2.32 -5.07 2.94
CA LEU A 221 3.18 -6.11 2.37
C LEU A 221 3.93 -6.91 3.45
N CYS A 222 4.23 -6.28 4.60
CA CYS A 222 4.98 -6.89 5.71
C CYS A 222 4.14 -7.14 6.98
N GLU A 223 2.86 -6.73 7.00
CA GLU A 223 1.94 -6.97 8.11
C GLU A 223 0.65 -7.64 7.63
N SER A 224 0.22 -8.70 8.32
CA SER A 224 -0.97 -9.47 7.95
C SER A 224 -2.25 -8.76 8.37
N ASN A 225 -3.32 -8.86 7.54
CA ASN A 225 -4.62 -8.24 7.81
C ASN A 225 -4.49 -6.76 8.23
N PHE A 226 -3.69 -6.01 7.51
CA PHE A 226 -3.51 -4.57 7.73
C PHE A 226 -4.40 -3.78 6.77
N ASN A 227 -5.25 -2.91 7.31
CA ASN A 227 -6.23 -2.16 6.54
C ASN A 227 -5.78 -0.70 6.42
N LEU A 228 -5.34 -0.32 5.23
CA LEU A 228 -4.82 1.02 4.92
C LEU A 228 -5.80 1.79 4.05
N ILE A 229 -5.96 3.08 4.31
CA ILE A 229 -6.55 4.02 3.36
C ILE A 229 -5.60 5.17 3.08
N GLU A 230 -5.48 5.56 1.81
CA GLU A 230 -4.77 6.75 1.37
C GLU A 230 -5.63 7.53 0.41
N LEU A 231 -6.07 8.72 0.83
CA LEU A 231 -6.77 9.67 -0.01
C LEU A 231 -5.93 10.93 -0.17
N GLY A 232 -5.84 11.46 -1.39
CA GLY A 232 -5.00 12.62 -1.66
C GLY A 232 -4.97 12.99 -3.15
N PRO A 233 -4.20 14.01 -3.54
CA PRO A 233 -4.10 14.48 -4.91
C PRO A 233 -3.68 13.40 -5.90
N ARG A 234 -4.02 13.58 -7.16
CA ARG A 234 -3.55 12.72 -8.26
C ARG A 234 -2.05 12.89 -8.48
N GLY A 235 -1.39 11.82 -8.95
CA GLY A 235 0.03 11.87 -9.34
C GLY A 235 1.02 11.80 -8.18
N THR A 236 0.64 11.31 -7.00
CA THR A 236 1.50 11.12 -5.83
C THR A 236 2.11 9.71 -5.72
N GLY A 237 1.95 8.86 -6.75
CA GLY A 237 2.53 7.52 -6.80
C GLY A 237 1.86 6.48 -5.89
N LYS A 238 0.58 6.67 -5.50
CA LYS A 238 -0.17 5.74 -4.62
C LYS A 238 -0.15 4.31 -5.14
N SER A 239 -0.55 4.11 -6.39
CA SER A 239 -0.70 2.78 -7.01
C SER A 239 0.64 2.12 -7.33
N TYR A 240 1.69 2.92 -7.58
CA TYR A 240 3.02 2.43 -7.99
C TYR A 240 3.61 1.44 -6.98
N ALA A 241 3.51 1.72 -5.67
CA ALA A 241 4.02 0.85 -4.63
C ALA A 241 3.40 -0.55 -4.67
N TYR A 242 2.17 -0.67 -5.16
CA TYR A 242 1.42 -1.93 -5.23
C TYR A 242 1.50 -2.63 -6.59
N GLN A 243 1.85 -1.91 -7.63
CA GLN A 243 2.07 -2.48 -8.97
C GLN A 243 3.49 -3.05 -9.13
N GLU A 244 4.48 -2.34 -8.61
CA GLU A 244 5.87 -2.55 -9.01
C GLU A 244 6.77 -3.12 -7.88
N ILE A 245 6.38 -2.96 -6.59
CA ILE A 245 7.26 -3.32 -5.47
C ILE A 245 7.15 -4.80 -5.07
N SER A 246 6.01 -5.45 -5.35
CA SER A 246 5.83 -6.85 -4.93
C SER A 246 4.99 -7.65 -5.91
N PRO A 247 5.44 -8.84 -6.32
CA PRO A 247 4.65 -9.76 -7.13
C PRO A 247 3.51 -10.44 -6.34
N TYR A 248 3.40 -10.18 -5.03
CA TYR A 248 2.40 -10.77 -4.13
C TYR A 248 1.20 -9.87 -3.88
N VAL A 249 1.06 -8.81 -4.64
CA VAL A 249 -0.03 -7.86 -4.55
C VAL A 249 -0.88 -7.90 -5.80
N ILE A 250 -2.18 -7.70 -5.62
CA ILE A 250 -3.07 -7.41 -6.74
C ILE A 250 -3.67 -6.02 -6.58
N LEU A 251 -3.55 -5.23 -7.64
CA LEU A 251 -4.22 -3.94 -7.74
C LEU A 251 -5.52 -4.13 -8.54
N MET A 252 -6.62 -3.71 -7.94
CA MET A 252 -7.95 -3.80 -8.54
C MET A 252 -8.45 -2.43 -8.91
N THR A 253 -9.02 -2.33 -10.10
CA THR A 253 -9.76 -1.16 -10.58
C THR A 253 -11.21 -1.57 -10.81
N GLY A 254 -12.14 -0.78 -10.25
CA GLY A 254 -13.57 -1.03 -10.40
C GLY A 254 -14.20 -2.06 -9.44
N PRO A 255 -15.50 -2.31 -9.58
CA PRO A 255 -16.29 -3.12 -8.66
C PRO A 255 -15.94 -4.60 -8.75
N THR A 256 -16.08 -5.31 -7.62
CA THR A 256 -15.84 -6.74 -7.50
C THR A 256 -17.04 -7.45 -6.86
N THR A 257 -17.04 -8.77 -6.93
CA THR A 257 -18.05 -9.63 -6.29
C THR A 257 -17.48 -10.38 -5.10
N VAL A 258 -18.33 -10.83 -4.18
CA VAL A 258 -17.92 -11.69 -3.05
C VAL A 258 -17.25 -12.97 -3.54
N ALA A 259 -17.74 -13.54 -4.66
CA ALA A 259 -17.16 -14.74 -5.26
C ALA A 259 -15.73 -14.51 -5.77
N ASN A 260 -15.46 -13.36 -6.38
CA ASN A 260 -14.13 -13.03 -6.87
C ASN A 260 -13.17 -12.66 -5.73
N LEU A 261 -13.65 -11.87 -4.77
CA LEU A 261 -12.81 -11.37 -3.69
C LEU A 261 -12.50 -12.43 -2.62
N PHE A 262 -13.48 -13.25 -2.25
CA PHE A 262 -13.38 -14.18 -1.14
C PHE A 262 -13.38 -15.66 -1.54
N PHE A 263 -14.50 -16.17 -2.03
CA PHE A 263 -14.65 -17.57 -2.39
C PHE A 263 -15.80 -17.77 -3.38
N ASN A 264 -15.55 -18.51 -4.45
CA ASN A 264 -16.54 -18.86 -5.46
C ASN A 264 -17.15 -20.24 -5.13
N MET A 265 -18.37 -20.25 -4.62
CA MET A 265 -19.06 -21.49 -4.24
C MET A 265 -19.39 -22.41 -5.41
N ALA A 266 -19.63 -21.86 -6.60
CA ALA A 266 -19.97 -22.66 -7.77
C ALA A 266 -18.77 -23.46 -8.32
N THR A 267 -17.56 -22.92 -8.17
CA THR A 267 -16.34 -23.55 -8.67
C THR A 267 -15.44 -24.11 -7.57
N GLY A 268 -15.77 -23.88 -6.29
CA GLY A 268 -14.93 -24.25 -5.14
C GLY A 268 -13.59 -23.51 -5.08
N ARG A 269 -13.42 -22.40 -5.81
CA ARG A 269 -12.14 -21.68 -5.91
C ARG A 269 -12.05 -20.54 -4.91
N MET A 270 -10.86 -20.43 -4.32
CA MET A 270 -10.49 -19.32 -3.46
C MET A 270 -10.42 -18.03 -4.25
N GLY A 271 -10.92 -16.93 -3.66
CA GLY A 271 -10.83 -15.59 -4.21
C GLY A 271 -9.52 -14.89 -3.86
N LEU A 272 -9.45 -13.60 -4.22
CA LEU A 272 -8.22 -12.80 -4.18
C LEU A 272 -7.58 -12.74 -2.78
N VAL A 273 -8.38 -12.59 -1.71
CA VAL A 273 -7.85 -12.54 -0.33
C VAL A 273 -7.16 -13.81 0.13
N GLY A 274 -7.38 -14.93 -0.57
CA GLY A 274 -6.71 -16.20 -0.29
C GLY A 274 -5.48 -16.46 -1.16
N LEU A 275 -5.31 -15.70 -2.24
CA LEU A 275 -4.27 -15.91 -3.24
C LEU A 275 -3.13 -14.88 -3.12
N TRP A 276 -3.39 -13.71 -2.54
CA TRP A 276 -2.48 -12.57 -2.50
C TRP A 276 -2.20 -12.13 -1.07
N ASP A 277 -1.02 -11.57 -0.85
CA ASP A 277 -0.63 -11.02 0.46
C ASP A 277 -1.31 -9.67 0.72
N ALA A 278 -1.58 -8.91 -0.33
CA ALA A 278 -2.37 -7.69 -0.24
C ALA A 278 -3.30 -7.53 -1.45
N VAL A 279 -4.51 -7.03 -1.20
CA VAL A 279 -5.48 -6.62 -2.22
C VAL A 279 -5.64 -5.11 -2.10
N ALA A 280 -5.24 -4.40 -3.13
CA ALA A 280 -5.30 -2.95 -3.21
C ALA A 280 -6.42 -2.54 -4.16
N PHE A 281 -7.29 -1.64 -3.72
CA PHE A 281 -8.35 -1.04 -4.54
C PHE A 281 -7.90 0.36 -4.95
N ASP A 282 -7.67 0.54 -6.24
CA ASP A 282 -7.37 1.84 -6.81
C ASP A 282 -8.65 2.55 -7.24
N GLU A 283 -8.61 3.88 -7.24
CA GLU A 283 -9.75 4.72 -7.63
C GLU A 283 -11.04 4.32 -6.90
N VAL A 284 -10.97 4.27 -5.54
CA VAL A 284 -12.12 3.83 -4.71
C VAL A 284 -13.42 4.58 -5.00
N ALA A 285 -13.36 5.78 -5.57
CA ALA A 285 -14.55 6.50 -6.02
C ALA A 285 -15.35 5.74 -7.10
N ASP A 286 -14.69 4.90 -7.91
CA ASP A 286 -15.32 4.12 -8.97
C ASP A 286 -16.00 2.84 -8.46
N LEU A 287 -15.81 2.52 -7.17
CA LEU A 287 -16.47 1.39 -6.50
C LEU A 287 -17.97 1.65 -6.20
N GLN A 288 -18.58 2.69 -6.77
CA GLN A 288 -20.00 3.03 -6.55
C GLN A 288 -20.97 1.87 -6.84
N LYS A 289 -20.60 0.99 -7.76
CA LYS A 289 -21.39 -0.22 -8.10
C LYS A 289 -21.05 -1.43 -7.22
N MET A 290 -20.26 -1.26 -6.16
CA MET A 290 -19.95 -2.35 -5.24
C MET A 290 -21.22 -2.76 -4.48
N ASN A 291 -21.50 -4.06 -4.46
CA ASN A 291 -22.66 -4.58 -3.75
C ASN A 291 -22.46 -4.45 -2.23
N ARG A 292 -23.52 -4.11 -1.51
CA ARG A 292 -23.56 -4.06 -0.02
C ARG A 292 -23.08 -5.38 0.62
N GLU A 293 -23.34 -6.53 0.00
CA GLU A 293 -22.86 -7.83 0.45
C GLU A 293 -21.32 -7.90 0.49
N VAL A 294 -20.63 -7.33 -0.52
CA VAL A 294 -19.16 -7.27 -0.55
C VAL A 294 -18.64 -6.44 0.61
N VAL A 295 -19.22 -5.26 0.86
CA VAL A 295 -18.82 -4.37 1.96
C VAL A 295 -19.05 -5.05 3.31
N THR A 296 -20.19 -5.74 3.49
CA THR A 296 -20.48 -6.47 4.72
C THR A 296 -19.50 -7.61 4.98
N THR A 297 -19.14 -8.38 3.95
CA THR A 297 -18.15 -9.46 4.06
C THR A 297 -16.75 -8.89 4.31
N LEU A 298 -16.40 -7.82 3.61
CA LEU A 298 -15.11 -7.12 3.76
C LEU A 298 -14.98 -6.53 5.17
N LYS A 299 -16.05 -5.97 5.74
CA LYS A 299 -16.10 -5.48 7.12
C LYS A 299 -15.76 -6.57 8.13
N THR A 300 -16.36 -7.75 8.01
CA THR A 300 -16.07 -8.90 8.87
C THR A 300 -14.64 -9.37 8.71
N TYR A 301 -14.17 -9.45 7.47
CA TYR A 301 -12.81 -9.82 7.14
C TYR A 301 -11.77 -8.84 7.70
N CYS A 302 -11.99 -7.54 7.58
CA CYS A 302 -11.09 -6.49 8.12
C CYS A 302 -10.97 -6.54 9.65
N GLU A 303 -11.99 -7.04 10.37
CA GLU A 303 -11.95 -7.21 11.83
C GLU A 303 -11.08 -8.40 12.24
N SER A 304 -11.36 -9.57 11.67
CA SER A 304 -10.86 -10.86 12.18
C SER A 304 -9.90 -11.59 11.25
N GLY A 305 -9.81 -11.20 9.97
CA GLY A 305 -9.15 -12.02 8.94
C GLY A 305 -9.99 -13.23 8.51
N MET A 306 -11.23 -13.35 9.02
CA MET A 306 -12.12 -14.47 8.73
C MET A 306 -13.32 -14.02 7.90
N PHE A 307 -13.81 -14.90 7.08
CA PHE A 307 -15.09 -14.75 6.39
C PHE A 307 -15.80 -16.10 6.31
N ALA A 308 -17.12 -16.09 6.43
CA ALA A 308 -17.93 -17.28 6.27
C ALA A 308 -18.54 -17.32 4.87
N ARG A 309 -18.25 -18.39 4.12
CA ARG A 309 -18.90 -18.69 2.86
C ARG A 309 -18.96 -20.20 2.68
N GLY A 310 -20.17 -20.74 2.72
CA GLY A 310 -20.37 -22.18 2.78
C GLY A 310 -20.53 -22.69 4.21
N LYS A 311 -19.99 -23.87 4.50
CA LYS A 311 -20.23 -24.56 5.79
C LYS A 311 -19.27 -24.13 6.91
N GLU A 312 -18.08 -23.63 6.57
CA GLU A 312 -17.04 -23.32 7.54
C GLU A 312 -16.48 -21.91 7.35
N PRO A 313 -16.10 -21.22 8.44
CA PRO A 313 -15.38 -19.96 8.34
C PRO A 313 -13.96 -20.22 7.84
N LEU A 314 -13.48 -19.35 6.95
CA LEU A 314 -12.16 -19.40 6.37
C LEU A 314 -11.32 -18.23 6.88
N GLU A 315 -10.14 -18.54 7.44
CA GLU A 315 -9.14 -17.53 7.84
C GLU A 315 -8.19 -17.26 6.69
N ARG A 316 -7.94 -15.98 6.40
CA ARG A 316 -6.95 -15.53 5.43
C ARG A 316 -6.22 -14.30 5.95
N ARG A 317 -5.05 -14.02 5.36
CA ARG A 317 -4.11 -13.01 5.90
C ARG A 317 -3.90 -11.82 5.00
N ALA A 318 -4.55 -11.74 3.84
CA ALA A 318 -4.39 -10.62 2.93
C ALA A 318 -4.71 -9.28 3.61
N SER A 319 -3.87 -8.30 3.39
CA SER A 319 -4.10 -6.91 3.79
C SER A 319 -4.97 -6.21 2.76
N ILE A 320 -5.74 -5.21 3.20
CA ILE A 320 -6.61 -4.41 2.33
C ILE A 320 -6.07 -2.99 2.28
N ALA A 321 -5.86 -2.47 1.07
CA ALA A 321 -5.46 -1.09 0.85
C ALA A 321 -6.47 -0.38 -0.06
N LEU A 322 -6.88 0.83 0.32
CA LEU A 322 -7.86 1.63 -0.41
C LEU A 322 -7.20 2.94 -0.86
N PHE A 323 -7.21 3.21 -2.17
CA PHE A 323 -6.64 4.43 -2.75
C PHE A 323 -7.68 5.26 -3.47
N GLY A 324 -7.67 6.56 -3.19
CA GLY A 324 -8.59 7.48 -3.84
C GLY A 324 -8.00 8.86 -4.06
N ASN A 325 -8.66 9.61 -4.91
CA ASN A 325 -8.29 10.96 -5.23
C ASN A 325 -9.22 11.94 -4.51
N THR A 326 -8.64 12.98 -3.90
CA THR A 326 -9.40 14.13 -3.39
C THR A 326 -9.61 15.13 -4.52
N ASN A 327 -10.84 15.62 -4.67
CA ASN A 327 -11.20 16.60 -5.70
C ASN A 327 -11.09 18.05 -5.21
N GLN A 328 -10.89 18.23 -3.90
CA GLN A 328 -10.78 19.52 -3.24
C GLN A 328 -9.54 19.55 -2.33
N PRO A 329 -8.99 20.74 -2.05
CA PRO A 329 -7.96 20.90 -1.04
C PRO A 329 -8.43 20.38 0.32
N VAL A 330 -7.52 19.79 1.07
CA VAL A 330 -7.82 19.16 2.37
C VAL A 330 -8.40 20.18 3.36
N GLU A 331 -7.87 21.39 3.37
CA GLU A 331 -8.33 22.47 4.24
C GLU A 331 -9.82 22.82 4.01
N VAL A 332 -10.25 22.73 2.75
CA VAL A 332 -11.65 22.93 2.39
C VAL A 332 -12.49 21.74 2.85
N MET A 333 -12.04 20.52 2.59
CA MET A 333 -12.75 19.29 3.00
C MET A 333 -12.92 19.21 4.53
N VAL A 334 -11.86 19.52 5.28
CA VAL A 334 -11.89 19.50 6.75
C VAL A 334 -12.86 20.50 7.34
N ARG A 335 -12.99 21.68 6.72
CA ARG A 335 -13.92 22.74 7.16
C ARG A 335 -15.35 22.46 6.77
N SER A 336 -15.59 21.93 5.57
CA SER A 336 -16.94 21.72 5.03
C SER A 336 -17.56 20.38 5.41
N SER A 337 -16.75 19.31 5.60
CA SER A 337 -17.24 17.96 5.85
C SER A 337 -16.19 17.10 6.54
N HIS A 338 -15.82 15.96 5.96
CA HIS A 338 -14.85 15.00 6.45
C HIS A 338 -14.01 14.43 5.30
N LEU A 339 -12.87 13.81 5.62
CA LEU A 339 -11.92 13.34 4.61
C LEU A 339 -12.31 12.01 3.94
N PHE A 340 -13.44 11.38 4.32
CA PHE A 340 -13.97 10.19 3.64
C PHE A 340 -14.95 10.51 2.49
N VAL A 341 -15.18 11.78 2.18
CA VAL A 341 -16.06 12.24 1.08
C VAL A 341 -15.76 11.54 -0.26
N PRO A 342 -14.49 11.27 -0.65
CA PRO A 342 -14.20 10.58 -1.90
C PRO A 342 -14.64 9.12 -1.98
N LEU A 343 -15.02 8.51 -0.85
CA LEU A 343 -15.49 7.13 -0.83
C LEU A 343 -16.92 7.03 -1.37
N PRO A 344 -17.30 5.93 -2.05
CA PRO A 344 -18.68 5.69 -2.45
C PRO A 344 -19.59 5.53 -1.23
N ASP A 345 -20.87 5.90 -1.37
CA ASP A 345 -21.86 5.92 -0.28
C ASP A 345 -21.94 4.59 0.46
N VAL A 346 -21.91 3.48 -0.26
CA VAL A 346 -22.00 2.13 0.32
C VAL A 346 -20.87 1.82 1.32
N ILE A 347 -19.72 2.47 1.18
CA ILE A 347 -18.57 2.38 2.11
C ILE A 347 -18.61 3.52 3.11
N ARG A 348 -18.86 4.75 2.64
CA ARG A 348 -18.83 5.96 3.45
C ARG A 348 -19.89 5.94 4.56
N GLU A 349 -21.07 5.40 4.30
CA GLU A 349 -22.16 5.29 5.29
C GLU A 349 -21.96 4.13 6.28
N ASP A 350 -21.06 3.19 6.02
CA ASP A 350 -20.75 2.09 6.96
C ASP A 350 -19.62 2.48 7.92
N TRP A 351 -19.96 3.23 8.98
CA TRP A 351 -19.02 3.66 10.01
C TRP A 351 -18.28 2.49 10.66
N ALA A 352 -18.95 1.35 10.78
CA ALA A 352 -18.35 0.15 11.34
C ALA A 352 -17.26 -0.42 10.43
N PHE A 353 -17.38 -0.31 9.10
CA PHE A 353 -16.31 -0.63 8.18
C PHE A 353 -15.14 0.35 8.31
N LEU A 354 -15.42 1.65 8.32
CA LEU A 354 -14.40 2.69 8.43
C LEU A 354 -13.61 2.58 9.74
N ASP A 355 -14.27 2.21 10.86
CA ASP A 355 -13.58 1.98 12.14
C ASP A 355 -12.63 0.78 12.15
N ARG A 356 -12.62 -0.06 11.10
CA ARG A 356 -11.69 -1.17 10.93
C ARG A 356 -10.44 -0.80 10.11
N LEU A 357 -10.36 0.42 9.64
CA LEU A 357 -9.16 0.94 9.01
C LEU A 357 -8.10 1.19 10.08
N HIS A 358 -6.93 0.58 9.92
CA HIS A 358 -5.86 0.70 10.89
C HIS A 358 -5.11 2.03 10.75
N PHE A 359 -4.98 2.52 9.52
CA PHE A 359 -4.18 3.70 9.22
C PHE A 359 -4.79 4.52 8.09
N TYR A 360 -4.91 5.82 8.29
CA TYR A 360 -5.23 6.79 7.25
C TYR A 360 -3.96 7.58 6.90
N LEU A 361 -3.37 7.26 5.76
CA LEU A 361 -2.20 7.94 5.24
C LEU A 361 -2.62 9.29 4.62
N PRO A 362 -2.02 10.41 5.06
CA PRO A 362 -2.34 11.73 4.53
C PRO A 362 -1.72 11.92 3.15
N GLY A 363 -2.43 11.47 2.10
CA GLY A 363 -1.93 11.55 0.72
C GLY A 363 -1.71 12.97 0.21
N TRP A 364 -2.23 13.98 0.88
CA TRP A 364 -2.01 15.41 0.58
C TRP A 364 -0.65 15.92 1.07
N GLU A 365 -0.01 15.26 2.04
CA GLU A 365 1.38 15.57 2.43
C GLU A 365 2.39 15.05 1.39
N VAL A 366 1.98 14.09 0.56
CA VAL A 366 2.83 13.50 -0.45
C VAL A 366 2.85 14.40 -1.69
N PRO A 367 4.03 14.89 -2.12
CA PRO A 367 4.13 15.74 -3.28
C PRO A 367 3.77 14.99 -4.58
N LYS A 368 3.29 15.73 -5.58
CA LYS A 368 3.13 15.18 -6.92
C LYS A 368 4.49 14.76 -7.46
N MET A 369 4.56 13.55 -8.03
CA MET A 369 5.82 13.01 -8.57
C MET A 369 6.37 13.87 -9.70
N ARG A 370 7.65 14.19 -9.60
CA ARG A 370 8.45 14.93 -10.59
C ARG A 370 9.66 14.10 -10.97
N THR A 371 10.23 14.38 -12.12
CA THR A 371 11.41 13.65 -12.62
C THR A 371 12.60 13.74 -11.65
N GLU A 372 12.77 14.88 -10.99
CA GLU A 372 13.81 15.13 -9.99
C GLU A 372 13.73 14.27 -8.73
N PHE A 373 12.53 13.72 -8.42
CA PHE A 373 12.31 12.88 -7.25
C PHE A 373 12.72 11.41 -7.47
N PHE A 374 13.04 11.02 -8.69
CA PHE A 374 13.47 9.66 -8.96
C PHE A 374 14.97 9.51 -8.74
N THR A 375 15.35 8.46 -8.00
CA THR A 375 16.74 8.20 -7.66
C THR A 375 17.55 7.67 -8.84
N ASP A 376 18.82 8.09 -8.91
CA ASP A 376 19.84 7.54 -9.81
C ASP A 376 20.81 6.60 -9.08
N HIS A 377 20.53 6.33 -7.80
CA HIS A 377 21.35 5.55 -6.89
C HIS A 377 20.95 4.08 -6.83
N TYR A 378 21.74 3.30 -6.08
CA TYR A 378 21.44 1.92 -5.76
C TYR A 378 20.27 1.81 -4.80
N GLY A 379 19.37 0.87 -5.07
CA GLY A 379 18.31 0.41 -4.18
C GLY A 379 18.19 -1.12 -4.29
N PHE A 380 17.47 -1.76 -3.38
CA PHE A 380 17.25 -3.20 -3.45
C PHE A 380 16.58 -3.58 -4.77
N VAL A 381 16.97 -4.73 -5.32
CA VAL A 381 16.18 -5.42 -6.34
C VAL A 381 14.79 -5.66 -5.76
N VAL A 382 13.76 -5.30 -6.51
CA VAL A 382 12.37 -5.35 -6.07
C VAL A 382 11.97 -6.74 -5.59
N ASP A 383 12.40 -7.79 -6.27
CA ASP A 383 12.11 -9.17 -5.86
C ASP A 383 12.77 -9.53 -4.52
N TYR A 384 14.02 -9.09 -4.28
CA TYR A 384 14.68 -9.28 -2.99
C TYR A 384 13.95 -8.57 -1.86
N LEU A 385 13.53 -7.32 -2.08
CA LEU A 385 12.74 -6.57 -1.10
C LEU A 385 11.38 -7.25 -0.85
N ALA A 386 10.71 -7.71 -1.90
CA ALA A 386 9.42 -8.39 -1.78
C ALA A 386 9.51 -9.67 -0.94
N GLU A 387 10.57 -10.48 -1.12
CA GLU A 387 10.80 -11.66 -0.28
C GLU A 387 11.09 -11.27 1.18
N ALA A 388 11.89 -10.23 1.41
CA ALA A 388 12.14 -9.73 2.76
C ALA A 388 10.84 -9.32 3.46
N LEU A 389 9.98 -8.56 2.78
CA LEU A 389 8.69 -8.11 3.30
C LEU A 389 7.77 -9.31 3.60
N ARG A 390 7.75 -10.32 2.72
CA ARG A 390 6.95 -11.51 2.88
C ARG A 390 7.39 -12.38 4.05
N GLU A 391 8.69 -12.55 4.26
CA GLU A 391 9.20 -13.29 5.42
C GLU A 391 8.96 -12.51 6.73
N LEU A 392 9.15 -11.18 6.74
CA LEU A 392 8.81 -10.32 7.86
C LEU A 392 7.31 -10.37 8.20
N ARG A 393 6.43 -10.57 7.19
CA ARG A 393 4.99 -10.72 7.38
C ARG A 393 4.62 -11.90 8.28
N ARG A 394 5.44 -12.95 8.29
CA ARG A 394 5.26 -14.15 9.12
C ARG A 394 5.69 -13.94 10.57
N GLN A 395 6.43 -12.86 10.85
CA GLN A 395 6.96 -12.54 12.16
C GLN A 395 5.96 -11.67 12.96
N ASN A 396 6.01 -11.76 14.29
CA ASN A 396 5.25 -10.90 15.19
C ASN A 396 6.18 -9.86 15.86
N TYR A 397 5.83 -8.57 15.71
CA TYR A 397 6.55 -7.43 16.32
C TYR A 397 5.59 -6.55 17.13
N THR A 398 4.32 -6.95 17.29
CA THR A 398 3.28 -6.12 17.93
C THR A 398 3.51 -5.81 19.40
N GLU A 399 4.32 -6.63 20.09
CA GLU A 399 4.63 -6.49 21.52
C GLU A 399 5.91 -5.69 21.79
N MET A 400 6.68 -5.35 20.73
CA MET A 400 7.96 -4.65 20.91
C MET A 400 7.81 -3.26 21.54
N LEU A 401 6.68 -2.59 21.32
CA LEU A 401 6.41 -1.28 21.91
C LEU A 401 6.36 -1.35 23.45
N ASP A 402 5.92 -2.49 24.03
CA ASP A 402 5.71 -2.65 25.48
C ASP A 402 7.02 -2.60 26.29
N HIS A 403 8.18 -2.74 25.61
CA HIS A 403 9.48 -2.57 26.27
C HIS A 403 9.70 -1.15 26.79
N HIS A 404 9.21 -0.14 26.10
CA HIS A 404 9.44 1.26 26.41
C HIS A 404 8.18 2.03 26.75
N PHE A 405 7.04 1.67 26.15
CA PHE A 405 5.81 2.46 26.25
C PHE A 405 4.58 1.60 26.46
N SER A 406 3.58 2.19 27.09
CA SER A 406 2.23 1.65 27.20
C SER A 406 1.26 2.58 26.48
N LEU A 407 0.26 2.01 25.81
CA LEU A 407 -0.76 2.82 25.11
C LEU A 407 -1.73 3.44 26.13
N GLY A 408 -2.21 4.66 25.85
CA GLY A 408 -3.11 5.39 26.71
C GLY A 408 -4.44 4.66 26.95
N VAL A 409 -5.00 4.84 28.15
CA VAL A 409 -6.21 4.13 28.61
C VAL A 409 -7.49 4.47 27.83
N HIS A 410 -7.47 5.54 27.05
CA HIS A 410 -8.62 6.00 26.26
C HIS A 410 -8.75 5.28 24.91
N LEU A 411 -7.73 4.51 24.50
CA LEU A 411 -7.77 3.74 23.27
C LEU A 411 -8.64 2.47 23.48
N ASN A 412 -9.62 2.28 22.61
CA ASN A 412 -10.37 1.02 22.63
C ASN A 412 -9.57 -0.14 21.98
N ALA A 413 -10.09 -1.37 22.08
CA ALA A 413 -9.40 -2.55 21.58
C ALA A 413 -9.03 -2.48 20.07
N ARG A 414 -9.87 -1.83 19.24
CA ARG A 414 -9.58 -1.63 17.81
C ARG A 414 -8.46 -0.62 17.60
N ASP A 415 -8.44 0.45 18.40
CA ASP A 415 -7.40 1.47 18.32
C ASP A 415 -6.05 0.88 18.74
N VAL A 416 -6.02 0.13 19.85
CA VAL A 416 -4.84 -0.61 20.32
C VAL A 416 -4.34 -1.57 19.23
N LYS A 417 -5.22 -2.38 18.64
CA LYS A 417 -4.87 -3.30 17.55
C LYS A 417 -4.29 -2.56 16.33
N ALA A 418 -4.91 -1.46 15.93
CA ALA A 418 -4.48 -0.65 14.78
C ALA A 418 -3.10 -0.03 15.01
N VAL A 419 -2.88 0.59 16.17
CA VAL A 419 -1.60 1.20 16.53
C VAL A 419 -0.50 0.14 16.61
N ARG A 420 -0.74 -0.98 17.31
CA ARG A 420 0.23 -2.08 17.41
C ARG A 420 0.62 -2.66 16.05
N LYS A 421 -0.34 -2.86 15.15
CA LYS A 421 -0.06 -3.36 13.80
C LYS A 421 0.71 -2.34 12.96
N THR A 422 0.38 -1.07 13.07
CA THR A 422 1.11 -0.01 12.35
C THR A 422 2.55 0.09 12.86
N ALA A 423 2.73 0.11 14.18
CA ALA A 423 4.06 0.12 14.79
C ALA A 423 4.85 -1.14 14.40
N SER A 424 4.25 -2.32 14.49
CA SER A 424 4.85 -3.58 14.03
C SER A 424 5.32 -3.49 12.58
N GLY A 425 4.47 -2.97 11.67
CA GLY A 425 4.82 -2.82 10.26
C GLY A 425 5.99 -1.87 10.03
N LEU A 426 6.00 -0.71 10.68
CA LEU A 426 7.12 0.24 10.60
C LEU A 426 8.41 -0.34 11.19
N ILE A 427 8.34 -1.03 12.34
CA ILE A 427 9.51 -1.69 12.96
C ILE A 427 10.04 -2.77 12.02
N LYS A 428 9.20 -3.60 11.41
CA LYS A 428 9.61 -4.61 10.43
C LYS A 428 10.34 -4.00 9.24
N LEU A 429 9.93 -2.84 8.79
CA LEU A 429 10.56 -2.13 7.67
C LEU A 429 11.90 -1.51 8.09
N VAL A 430 11.92 -0.74 9.17
CA VAL A 430 13.08 0.08 9.54
C VAL A 430 14.05 -0.68 10.46
N TYR A 431 13.53 -1.53 11.34
CA TYR A 431 14.29 -2.25 12.38
C TYR A 431 14.02 -3.77 12.34
N PRO A 432 14.19 -4.44 11.19
CA PRO A 432 13.89 -5.87 11.06
C PRO A 432 14.71 -6.75 11.99
N HIS A 433 15.85 -6.29 12.48
CA HIS A 433 16.74 -6.93 13.45
C HIS A 433 16.26 -6.80 14.91
N ARG A 434 15.13 -6.15 15.16
CA ARG A 434 14.46 -5.96 16.47
C ARG A 434 15.21 -5.09 17.48
N GLU A 435 16.25 -4.40 17.08
CA GLU A 435 16.97 -3.46 17.94
C GLU A 435 16.44 -2.07 17.64
N VAL A 436 15.69 -1.49 18.59
CA VAL A 436 15.01 -0.20 18.47
C VAL A 436 15.27 0.58 19.74
N THR A 437 15.78 1.80 19.64
CA THR A 437 15.94 2.69 20.78
C THR A 437 14.60 3.26 21.24
N LYS A 438 14.56 3.85 22.42
CA LYS A 438 13.36 4.47 22.96
C LYS A 438 12.87 5.62 22.09
N GLU A 439 13.77 6.46 21.59
CA GLU A 439 13.49 7.60 20.73
C GLU A 439 12.94 7.15 19.36
N GLU A 440 13.54 6.11 18.77
CA GLU A 440 13.06 5.51 17.52
C GLU A 440 11.68 4.87 17.68
N MET A 441 11.43 4.22 18.81
CA MET A 441 10.11 3.67 19.13
C MET A 441 9.07 4.78 19.32
N ALA A 442 9.44 5.91 19.93
CA ALA A 442 8.57 7.07 20.06
C ALA A 442 8.18 7.65 18.68
N GLU A 443 9.16 7.79 17.76
CA GLU A 443 8.90 8.22 16.37
C GLU A 443 7.90 7.29 15.66
N VAL A 444 8.08 5.98 15.81
CA VAL A 444 7.18 4.97 15.24
C VAL A 444 5.76 5.08 15.83
N LEU A 445 5.66 5.26 17.15
CA LEU A 445 4.38 5.40 17.85
C LEU A 445 3.65 6.70 17.47
N ASP A 446 4.36 7.81 17.33
CA ASP A 446 3.78 9.08 16.88
C ASP A 446 3.07 8.90 15.53
N ILE A 447 3.71 8.28 14.55
CA ILE A 447 3.12 8.00 13.24
C ILE A 447 1.94 7.02 13.34
N ALA A 448 2.09 5.95 14.13
CA ALA A 448 1.07 4.92 14.26
C ALA A 448 -0.21 5.47 14.91
N LEU A 449 -0.07 6.25 15.99
CA LEU A 449 -1.17 6.92 16.68
C LEU A 449 -1.82 7.97 15.79
N GLU A 450 -1.02 8.80 15.11
CA GLU A 450 -1.51 9.83 14.21
C GLU A 450 -2.41 9.25 13.10
N GLY A 451 -1.93 8.22 12.40
CA GLY A 451 -2.71 7.62 11.31
C GLY A 451 -4.02 6.97 11.78
N ARG A 452 -4.02 6.32 12.96
CA ARG A 452 -5.26 5.79 13.55
C ARG A 452 -6.16 6.89 14.09
N ARG A 453 -5.61 7.91 14.75
CA ARG A 453 -6.38 9.07 15.22
C ARG A 453 -7.09 9.76 14.07
N ARG A 454 -6.44 9.91 12.91
CA ARG A 454 -7.05 10.51 11.71
C ARG A 454 -8.31 9.75 11.29
N VAL A 455 -8.33 8.43 11.35
CA VAL A 455 -9.55 7.63 11.12
C VAL A 455 -10.65 8.02 12.10
N LYS A 456 -10.35 8.07 13.39
CA LYS A 456 -11.33 8.40 14.44
C LYS A 456 -11.86 9.83 14.34
N GLU A 457 -11.00 10.80 14.04
CA GLU A 457 -11.42 12.19 13.87
C GLU A 457 -12.39 12.37 12.68
N GLN A 458 -12.22 11.59 11.60
CA GLN A 458 -13.18 11.61 10.51
C GLN A 458 -14.53 10.97 10.91
N LEU A 459 -14.52 9.88 11.65
CA LEU A 459 -15.74 9.26 12.19
C LEU A 459 -16.48 10.21 13.16
N LYS A 460 -15.73 10.93 14.00
CA LYS A 460 -16.28 11.97 14.87
C LYS A 460 -16.96 13.08 14.05
N LYS A 461 -16.32 13.56 12.99
CA LYS A 461 -16.87 14.59 12.09
C LYS A 461 -18.13 14.11 11.36
N MET A 462 -18.27 12.82 11.11
CA MET A 462 -19.46 12.21 10.51
C MET A 462 -20.66 12.10 11.48
N GLY A 463 -20.50 12.49 12.74
CA GLY A 463 -21.59 12.62 13.69
C GLY A 463 -21.77 11.45 14.68
N SER A 464 -20.80 10.54 14.77
CA SER A 464 -20.85 9.46 15.75
C SER A 464 -20.42 9.94 17.14
N PHE A 465 -21.37 9.99 18.08
CA PHE A 465 -21.11 10.36 19.48
C PHE A 465 -20.13 9.41 20.19
N GLU A 466 -20.05 8.18 19.75
CA GLU A 466 -19.19 7.14 20.32
C GLU A 466 -17.69 7.54 20.27
N PHE A 467 -17.30 8.37 19.30
CA PHE A 467 -15.89 8.73 19.07
C PHE A 467 -15.50 10.11 19.66
N HIS A 468 -16.43 10.86 20.26
CA HIS A 468 -16.17 12.23 20.75
C HIS A 468 -15.13 12.33 21.87
N ARG A 469 -14.99 11.29 22.70
CA ARG A 469 -14.10 11.28 23.86
C ARG A 469 -12.81 10.50 23.64
N THR A 470 -12.53 10.08 22.41
CA THR A 470 -11.32 9.28 22.14
C THR A 470 -10.11 10.21 22.13
N SER A 471 -9.17 9.96 23.02
CA SER A 471 -7.85 10.59 23.08
C SER A 471 -6.81 9.57 22.64
N PHE A 472 -5.76 10.03 22.00
CA PHE A 472 -4.67 9.19 21.51
C PHE A 472 -3.38 9.59 22.21
N SER A 473 -2.84 8.69 23.02
CA SER A 473 -1.65 8.92 23.81
C SER A 473 -0.87 7.64 24.02
N TYR A 474 0.36 7.77 24.45
CA TYR A 474 1.18 6.71 25.01
C TYR A 474 1.92 7.22 26.24
N ILE A 475 2.27 6.30 27.12
CA ILE A 475 2.88 6.55 28.43
C ILE A 475 4.26 5.93 28.43
N ASP A 476 5.26 6.70 28.76
CA ASP A 476 6.62 6.23 28.99
C ASP A 476 6.64 5.33 30.25
N ASN A 477 7.12 4.10 30.09
CA ASN A 477 7.12 3.11 31.19
C ASN A 477 8.08 3.47 32.31
N GLU A 478 9.13 4.25 32.03
CA GLU A 478 10.13 4.68 33.01
C GLU A 478 9.75 5.98 33.73
N THR A 479 9.44 7.04 32.94
CA THR A 479 9.15 8.37 33.49
C THR A 479 7.69 8.54 33.91
N ARG A 480 6.79 7.68 33.41
CA ARG A 480 5.32 7.78 33.56
C ARG A 480 4.73 9.02 32.94
N GLU A 481 5.47 9.72 32.12
CA GLU A 481 4.95 10.83 31.33
C GLU A 481 4.03 10.34 30.21
N GLU A 482 2.86 10.97 30.09
CA GLU A 482 1.90 10.68 29.03
C GLU A 482 2.05 11.71 27.91
N ARG A 483 2.26 11.21 26.68
CA ARG A 483 2.36 12.03 25.48
C ARG A 483 1.13 11.84 24.61
N PHE A 484 0.46 12.96 24.34
CA PHE A 484 -0.72 13.01 23.45
C PHE A 484 -0.30 13.27 22.02
N VAL A 485 -0.94 12.54 21.09
CA VAL A 485 -0.71 12.67 19.64
C VAL A 485 -1.96 13.22 18.99
N GLY A 486 -1.83 14.40 18.37
CA GLY A 486 -2.86 15.06 17.60
C GLY A 486 -2.71 14.86 16.10
N VAL A 487 -3.70 15.32 15.33
CA VAL A 487 -3.61 15.41 13.87
C VAL A 487 -3.91 16.84 13.43
N PRO A 488 -3.19 17.38 12.42
CA PRO A 488 -3.39 18.77 11.98
C PRO A 488 -4.83 19.05 11.53
N GLU A 489 -5.54 18.03 11.09
CA GLU A 489 -6.91 18.11 10.58
C GLU A 489 -7.99 18.19 11.67
N GLU A 490 -7.63 18.16 12.95
CA GLU A 490 -8.57 18.34 14.07
C GLU A 490 -9.13 19.76 14.14
N GLY A 491 -8.29 20.76 13.91
CA GLY A 491 -8.59 22.18 14.06
C GLY A 491 -9.64 22.74 13.10
N GLY A 492 -10.19 21.93 12.18
CA GLY A 492 -11.23 22.38 11.25
C GLY A 492 -12.63 22.53 11.85
N ARG A 493 -12.87 22.04 13.08
CA ARG A 493 -14.17 22.10 13.77
C ARG A 493 -14.10 22.46 15.26
N ASP A 494 -13.04 23.04 15.75
CA ASP A 494 -13.12 23.80 16.98
C ASP A 494 -13.92 25.08 16.69
N LEU A 495 -15.23 24.88 16.59
CA LEU A 495 -16.23 25.94 16.44
C LEU A 495 -16.32 26.79 17.72
N ILE A 496 -15.68 26.33 18.78
CA ILE A 496 -15.47 27.07 20.01
C ILE A 496 -13.98 27.41 20.05
N SER A 497 -13.65 28.62 19.55
CA SER A 497 -12.32 29.19 19.79
C SER A 497 -12.10 29.25 21.30
N SER A 498 -10.91 28.83 21.77
CA SER A 498 -10.47 29.06 23.15
C SER A 498 -10.30 30.55 23.47
N ASP A 499 -10.35 31.42 22.45
CA ASP A 499 -10.33 32.84 22.60
C ASP A 499 -11.65 33.31 23.24
N PRO A 500 -11.60 34.22 24.21
CA PRO A 500 -12.80 34.79 24.79
C PRO A 500 -13.66 35.39 23.69
N LEU A 501 -14.98 35.09 23.71
CA LEU A 501 -15.94 35.65 22.78
C LEU A 501 -15.83 37.17 22.82
N ALA A 502 -15.67 37.82 21.67
CA ALA A 502 -15.75 39.26 21.58
C ALA A 502 -17.15 39.72 22.01
N PRO A 503 -17.28 40.89 22.68
CA PRO A 503 -18.57 41.45 23.03
C PRO A 503 -19.49 41.51 21.80
N GLY A 504 -20.70 40.94 21.89
CA GLY A 504 -21.62 40.85 20.77
C GLY A 504 -21.53 39.57 19.94
N SER A 505 -20.70 38.59 20.33
CA SER A 505 -20.66 37.29 19.70
C SER A 505 -21.32 36.23 20.58
N VAL A 506 -21.99 35.25 19.96
CA VAL A 506 -22.60 34.09 20.63
C VAL A 506 -22.41 32.83 19.80
N TYR A 507 -22.19 31.70 20.46
CA TYR A 507 -22.27 30.41 19.81
C TYR A 507 -23.68 29.85 19.90
N THR A 508 -24.18 29.33 18.78
CA THR A 508 -25.46 28.62 18.73
C THR A 508 -25.30 27.26 18.09
N ALA A 509 -26.10 26.30 18.54
CA ALA A 509 -26.18 24.97 17.93
C ALA A 509 -27.48 24.86 17.11
N SER A 510 -27.39 24.29 15.92
CA SER A 510 -28.54 23.95 15.10
C SER A 510 -28.49 22.47 14.73
N VAL A 511 -29.66 21.86 14.62
CA VAL A 511 -29.83 20.47 14.14
C VAL A 511 -30.52 20.59 12.78
N ASP A 512 -29.92 19.96 11.74
CA ASP A 512 -30.56 19.93 10.43
C ASP A 512 -31.65 18.85 10.35
N ASN A 513 -32.35 18.76 9.22
CA ASN A 513 -33.42 17.78 8.99
C ASN A 513 -32.93 16.32 8.97
N GLU A 514 -31.61 16.10 8.93
CA GLU A 514 -30.95 14.78 8.96
C GLU A 514 -30.44 14.45 10.37
N GLY A 515 -30.71 15.31 11.36
CA GLY A 515 -30.27 15.12 12.74
C GLY A 515 -28.83 15.53 13.02
N LYS A 516 -28.14 16.20 12.10
CA LYS A 516 -26.76 16.69 12.29
C LYS A 516 -26.76 17.95 13.13
N VAL A 517 -25.91 17.96 14.16
CA VAL A 517 -25.72 19.14 15.02
C VAL A 517 -24.58 20.00 14.46
N GLY A 518 -24.90 21.23 14.09
CA GLY A 518 -23.94 22.27 13.71
C GLY A 518 -23.79 23.32 14.80
N LEU A 519 -22.57 23.74 15.14
CA LEU A 519 -22.25 24.85 16.01
C LEU A 519 -21.87 26.06 15.15
N TYR A 520 -22.46 27.21 15.44
CA TYR A 520 -22.29 28.44 14.66
C TYR A 520 -21.93 29.59 15.58
N ARG A 521 -20.97 30.42 15.16
CA ARG A 521 -20.67 31.70 15.80
C ARG A 521 -21.50 32.79 15.14
N LEU A 522 -22.32 33.44 15.91
CA LEU A 522 -23.10 34.62 15.48
C LEU A 522 -22.44 35.88 16.02
N GLU A 523 -22.30 36.90 15.17
CA GLU A 523 -21.84 38.23 15.57
C GLU A 523 -23.01 39.21 15.51
N VAL A 524 -23.21 39.91 16.61
CA VAL A 524 -24.24 40.94 16.70
C VAL A 524 -23.63 42.27 16.27
N GLY A 525 -24.01 42.73 15.10
CA GLY A 525 -23.67 44.07 14.62
C GLY A 525 -24.78 45.07 14.98
N CYS A 526 -24.48 46.12 15.74
CA CYS A 526 -25.36 47.25 15.92
C CYS A 526 -25.21 48.27 14.78
N SER A 527 -26.26 48.50 13.98
CA SER A 527 -26.29 49.65 13.09
C SER A 527 -26.94 50.84 13.83
N ALA A 528 -26.20 51.92 13.93
CA ALA A 528 -26.72 53.17 14.55
C ALA A 528 -27.95 53.65 13.77
N GLY A 529 -29.11 53.73 14.43
CA GLY A 529 -30.25 54.46 13.96
C GLY A 529 -31.60 53.76 13.80
N THR A 530 -31.67 52.42 13.84
CA THR A 530 -32.97 51.75 13.61
C THR A 530 -33.38 50.75 14.68
N GLY A 531 -32.61 50.53 15.75
CA GLY A 531 -32.93 49.58 16.81
C GLY A 531 -33.08 48.13 16.35
N LYS A 532 -32.61 47.77 15.15
CA LYS A 532 -32.63 46.40 14.61
C LYS A 532 -31.28 45.74 14.77
N LEU A 533 -31.25 44.61 15.47
CA LEU A 533 -30.10 43.73 15.51
C LEU A 533 -29.85 43.16 14.11
N LYS A 534 -28.66 43.43 13.58
CA LYS A 534 -28.20 42.79 12.34
C LYS A 534 -27.22 41.69 12.72
N LEU A 535 -27.64 40.45 12.55
CA LEU A 535 -26.78 39.31 12.70
C LEU A 535 -26.05 39.07 11.36
N SER A 536 -24.73 39.19 11.36
CA SER A 536 -23.92 38.86 10.19
C SER A 536 -23.42 37.44 10.36
N PRO A 537 -23.82 36.48 9.50
CA PRO A 537 -23.25 35.15 9.50
C PRO A 537 -21.82 35.21 8.97
N SER A 538 -20.90 34.52 9.64
CA SER A 538 -19.66 34.13 8.96
C SER A 538 -20.04 33.29 7.74
N SER A 539 -19.26 33.32 6.67
CA SER A 539 -19.53 32.92 5.28
C SER A 539 -20.10 31.48 5.02
N THR A 540 -20.51 30.77 6.03
CA THR A 540 -21.06 29.39 5.96
C THR A 540 -22.59 29.35 6.28
N LEU A 541 -23.26 30.46 6.53
CA LEU A 541 -24.59 30.50 7.13
C LEU A 541 -25.73 30.91 6.19
N GLU A 542 -25.50 31.11 4.90
CA GLU A 542 -26.54 31.59 3.99
C GLU A 542 -27.79 30.69 3.86
N VAL A 543 -27.70 29.44 4.15
CA VAL A 543 -28.80 28.47 3.97
C VAL A 543 -29.67 28.35 5.23
N PHE A 544 -29.15 28.58 6.43
CA PHE A 544 -29.83 28.33 7.70
C PHE A 544 -30.45 29.59 8.36
N SER A 545 -30.12 30.79 7.90
CA SER A 545 -30.59 32.02 8.53
C SER A 545 -32.12 32.18 8.51
N ARG A 546 -32.84 31.65 7.54
CA ARG A 546 -34.29 31.83 7.42
C ARG A 546 -35.11 30.99 8.40
N VAL A 547 -34.63 29.81 8.80
CA VAL A 547 -35.40 28.90 9.67
C VAL A 547 -35.21 29.22 11.15
N PHE A 548 -34.04 29.71 11.54
CA PHE A 548 -33.71 30.00 12.95
C PHE A 548 -34.28 31.30 13.45
N PHE A 549 -34.44 32.32 12.59
CA PHE A 549 -35.01 33.64 12.97
C PHE A 549 -36.49 33.57 13.32
N GLY A 550 -37.24 32.65 12.75
CA GLY A 550 -38.66 32.48 13.03
C GLY A 550 -38.99 31.96 14.42
N SER A 551 -38.11 31.16 15.02
CA SER A 551 -38.37 30.49 16.31
C SER A 551 -37.79 31.21 17.53
N LEU A 552 -36.80 32.09 17.38
CA LEU A 552 -36.19 32.83 18.49
C LEU A 552 -36.98 34.11 18.87
N TRP A 553 -37.94 34.56 18.04
CA TRP A 553 -38.67 35.82 18.25
C TRP A 553 -40.13 35.65 18.69
N SER A 554 -40.63 34.44 18.89
CA SER A 554 -42.02 34.21 19.27
C SER A 554 -42.28 34.13 20.79
N GLY A 555 -41.33 34.44 21.65
CA GLY A 555 -41.56 34.35 23.08
C GLY A 555 -40.55 35.04 23.99
N GLY A 556 -40.71 36.32 24.27
CA GLY A 556 -40.07 36.99 25.39
C GLY A 556 -40.12 38.51 25.32
N PRO A 557 -40.35 39.23 26.42
CA PRO A 557 -40.38 40.68 26.44
C PRO A 557 -38.98 41.26 26.18
N PRO A 558 -38.87 42.47 25.64
CA PRO A 558 -37.58 43.06 25.32
C PRO A 558 -36.81 43.38 26.59
N PHE A 559 -35.61 42.91 26.66
CA PHE A 559 -34.64 43.40 27.64
C PHE A 559 -34.15 44.77 27.21
N GLY A 560 -34.22 45.69 28.16
CA GLY A 560 -33.73 47.06 28.06
C GLY A 560 -32.21 47.18 28.07
#